data_12c9e94b9016e9a07d65899acf68939c
#
_entry.id   12c9e94b9016e9a07d65899acf68939c
#
_cell.length_a   1.000
_cell.length_b   1.000
_cell.length_c   1.000
_cell.angle_alpha   90.00
_cell.angle_beta   90.00
_cell.angle_gamma   90.00
#
_symmetry.space_group_name_H-M   'P 1'
#
loop_
_entity.id
_entity.type
_entity.pdbx_description
1 polymer ?
#
loop_
_entity_poly.entity_id
_entity_poly.type
_entity_poly.pdbx_seq_one_letter_code
_entity_poly.pdbx_strand_id
1 'polypeptide(L)'
;MEKSGDKVKKMFRFLKEVLNVLIPAFIIALILNNVIIANAIVPTSSMENTIMTGDYVIGSRLSYYVFGEPERGDIAIFKFGRICGTCGAHVEDIDTDTCSNCGASLQHAKTLHYVKRLIGMPGDHIE
;
A
#
# COMPACT_ATOMS: atom_id res chain seq x y z
N MET A 1 -40.34 9.47 38.82
CA MET A 1 -39.14 9.96 38.13
C MET A 1 -38.05 8.89 37.93
N GLU A 2 -38.35 7.61 37.98
CA GLU A 2 -37.40 6.47 37.97
C GLU A 2 -37.12 5.81 36.60
N LYS A 3 -37.99 6.04 35.61
CA LYS A 3 -37.87 5.41 34.29
C LYS A 3 -36.79 5.98 33.34
N SER A 4 -36.20 7.15 33.67
CA SER A 4 -35.19 7.78 32.80
C SER A 4 -33.82 7.17 32.98
N GLY A 5 -33.47 6.76 34.20
CA GLY A 5 -32.15 6.19 34.54
C GLY A 5 -31.88 4.82 33.93
N ASP A 6 -32.92 4.00 33.78
CA ASP A 6 -32.80 2.66 33.19
C ASP A 6 -32.59 2.68 31.67
N LYS A 7 -33.19 3.64 30.97
CA LYS A 7 -32.97 3.83 29.52
C LYS A 7 -31.53 4.28 29.23
N VAL A 8 -30.99 5.17 30.05
CA VAL A 8 -29.62 5.65 29.93
C VAL A 8 -28.62 4.52 30.19
N LYS A 9 -28.84 3.71 31.23
CA LYS A 9 -28.00 2.54 31.52
C LYS A 9 -28.03 1.48 30.42
N LYS A 10 -29.20 1.20 29.83
CA LYS A 10 -29.34 0.27 28.69
C LYS A 10 -28.62 0.81 27.46
N MET A 11 -28.76 2.09 27.18
CA MET A 11 -28.06 2.74 26.06
C MET A 11 -26.53 2.69 26.25
N PHE A 12 -26.05 2.91 27.47
CA PHE A 12 -24.61 2.82 27.78
C PHE A 12 -24.05 1.40 27.65
N ARG A 13 -24.82 0.38 28.05
CA ARG A 13 -24.44 -1.04 27.84
C ARG A 13 -24.39 -1.38 26.36
N PHE A 14 -25.40 -1.01 25.61
CA PHE A 14 -25.44 -1.23 24.15
C PHE A 14 -24.26 -0.55 23.45
N LEU A 15 -23.98 0.71 23.81
CA LEU A 15 -22.84 1.45 23.26
C LEU A 15 -21.51 0.77 23.58
N LYS A 16 -21.34 0.27 24.80
CA LYS A 16 -20.15 -0.47 25.21
C LYS A 16 -19.98 -1.79 24.48
N GLU A 17 -21.06 -2.52 24.24
CA GLU A 17 -21.06 -3.77 23.46
C GLU A 17 -20.67 -3.51 22.01
N VAL A 18 -21.24 -2.48 21.39
CA VAL A 18 -20.91 -2.06 20.02
C VAL A 18 -19.45 -1.61 19.93
N LEU A 19 -18.94 -0.81 20.87
CA LEU A 19 -17.53 -0.40 20.89
C LEU A 19 -16.59 -1.59 21.07
N ASN A 20 -16.93 -2.57 21.90
CA ASN A 20 -16.11 -3.76 22.11
C ASN A 20 -15.94 -4.62 20.84
N VAL A 21 -16.89 -4.56 19.91
CA VAL A 21 -16.79 -5.26 18.63
C VAL A 21 -16.12 -4.38 17.57
N LEU A 22 -16.47 -3.10 17.53
CA LEU A 22 -15.96 -2.17 16.51
C LEU A 22 -14.46 -1.87 16.67
N ILE A 23 -13.98 -1.72 17.91
CA ILE A 23 -12.57 -1.39 18.14
C ILE A 23 -11.63 -2.48 17.62
N PRO A 24 -11.78 -3.77 18.01
CA PRO A 24 -10.91 -4.82 17.46
C PRO A 24 -11.09 -5.03 15.96
N ALA A 25 -12.30 -4.93 15.44
CA ALA A 25 -12.55 -5.02 14.01
C ALA A 25 -11.83 -3.90 13.24
N PHE A 26 -11.85 -2.68 13.75
CA PHE A 26 -11.14 -1.53 13.16
C PHE A 26 -9.62 -1.72 13.21
N ILE A 27 -9.07 -2.20 14.33
CA ILE A 27 -7.64 -2.49 14.48
C ILE A 27 -7.21 -3.57 13.47
N ILE A 28 -7.98 -4.65 13.35
CA ILE A 28 -7.70 -5.72 12.38
C ILE A 28 -7.75 -5.17 10.96
N ALA A 29 -8.76 -4.37 10.62
CA ALA A 29 -8.86 -3.75 9.30
C ALA A 29 -7.67 -2.83 8.99
N LEU A 30 -7.19 -2.05 9.97
CA LEU A 30 -6.00 -1.23 9.81
C LEU A 30 -4.74 -2.06 9.57
N ILE A 31 -4.56 -3.15 10.31
CA ILE A 31 -3.42 -4.07 10.14
C ILE A 31 -3.47 -4.70 8.75
N LEU A 32 -4.61 -5.25 8.35
CA LEU A 32 -4.79 -5.86 7.03
C LEU A 32 -4.47 -4.86 5.91
N ASN A 33 -5.02 -3.66 5.99
CA ASN A 33 -4.87 -2.66 4.92
C ASN A 33 -3.46 -2.06 4.85
N ASN A 34 -2.79 -1.85 5.98
CA ASN A 34 -1.47 -1.19 5.99
C ASN A 34 -0.29 -2.16 5.93
N VAL A 35 -0.43 -3.35 6.51
CA VAL A 35 0.67 -4.31 6.65
C VAL A 35 0.62 -5.37 5.55
N ILE A 36 -0.56 -5.88 5.22
CA ILE A 36 -0.70 -7.05 4.35
C ILE A 36 -0.96 -6.66 2.91
N ILE A 37 -1.79 -5.65 2.66
CA ILE A 37 -2.28 -5.32 1.32
C ILE A 37 -1.45 -4.18 0.69
N ALA A 38 -1.00 -4.39 -0.54
CA ALA A 38 -0.44 -3.36 -1.40
C ALA A 38 -1.39 -3.13 -2.59
N ASN A 39 -1.94 -1.92 -2.68
CA ASN A 39 -2.77 -1.52 -3.80
C ASN A 39 -1.91 -0.75 -4.81
N ALA A 40 -1.98 -1.12 -6.07
CA ALA A 40 -1.34 -0.40 -7.16
C ALA A 40 -2.28 -0.24 -8.35
N ILE A 41 -2.18 0.90 -9.03
CA ILE A 41 -2.80 1.12 -10.33
C ILE A 41 -1.72 0.96 -11.37
N VAL A 42 -2.01 0.25 -12.45
CA VAL A 42 -1.07 0.01 -13.55
C VAL A 42 -1.09 1.19 -14.51
N PRO A 43 -0.05 2.06 -14.53
CA PRO A 43 -0.06 3.26 -15.38
C PRO A 43 0.43 2.99 -16.81
N THR A 44 1.04 1.84 -17.08
CA THR A 44 1.72 1.55 -18.35
C THR A 44 1.34 0.20 -18.92
N SER A 45 1.38 0.10 -20.27
CA SER A 45 1.06 -1.11 -21.04
C SER A 45 2.15 -2.19 -21.04
N SER A 46 3.24 -2.01 -20.29
CA SER A 46 4.39 -2.93 -20.31
C SER A 46 4.09 -4.36 -19.82
N MET A 47 2.93 -4.59 -19.22
CA MET A 47 2.43 -5.89 -18.79
C MET A 47 1.17 -6.32 -19.55
N GLU A 48 0.88 -5.70 -20.70
CA GLU A 48 -0.24 -6.09 -21.58
C GLU A 48 -0.21 -7.59 -21.89
N ASN A 49 -1.39 -8.17 -22.06
CA ASN A 49 -1.72 -9.59 -22.09
C ASN A 49 -1.76 -10.30 -20.72
N THR A 50 -1.17 -9.74 -19.66
CA THR A 50 -1.30 -10.27 -18.31
C THR A 50 -2.08 -9.32 -17.42
N ILE A 51 -1.75 -8.02 -17.46
CA ILE A 51 -2.38 -6.95 -16.69
C ILE A 51 -2.56 -5.75 -17.62
N MET A 52 -3.77 -5.22 -17.70
CA MET A 52 -4.11 -4.12 -18.59
C MET A 52 -3.78 -2.76 -17.96
N THR A 53 -3.52 -1.76 -18.79
CA THR A 53 -3.40 -0.38 -18.33
C THR A 53 -4.70 0.10 -17.69
N GLY A 54 -4.61 0.64 -16.49
CA GLY A 54 -5.75 1.09 -15.69
C GLY A 54 -6.29 0.07 -14.71
N ASP A 55 -5.81 -1.18 -14.75
CA ASP A 55 -6.22 -2.20 -13.80
C ASP A 55 -5.77 -1.86 -12.36
N TYR A 56 -6.63 -2.25 -11.41
CA TYR A 56 -6.31 -2.26 -10.00
C TYR A 56 -5.70 -3.60 -9.61
N VAL A 57 -4.45 -3.58 -9.16
CA VAL A 57 -3.74 -4.77 -8.71
C VAL A 57 -3.65 -4.75 -7.19
N ILE A 58 -4.04 -5.87 -6.57
CA ILE A 58 -3.90 -6.09 -5.13
C ILE A 58 -2.77 -7.09 -4.92
N GLY A 59 -1.69 -6.63 -4.34
CA GLY A 59 -0.55 -7.45 -3.97
C GLY A 59 -0.49 -7.73 -2.48
N SER A 60 0.17 -8.80 -2.09
CA SER A 60 0.49 -9.10 -0.70
C SER A 60 1.88 -8.58 -0.37
N ARG A 61 1.98 -7.69 0.63
CA ARG A 61 3.28 -7.26 1.17
C ARG A 61 3.93 -8.35 2.02
N LEU A 62 3.12 -9.24 2.57
CA LEU A 62 3.57 -10.27 3.51
C LEU A 62 4.10 -11.51 2.79
N SER A 63 3.81 -11.68 1.49
CA SER A 63 4.20 -12.86 0.72
C SER A 63 5.67 -13.21 0.87
N TYR A 64 6.54 -12.24 0.64
CA TYR A 64 7.99 -12.49 0.70
C TYR A 64 8.55 -12.64 2.13
N TYR A 65 7.81 -12.17 3.15
CA TYR A 65 8.18 -12.41 4.55
C TYR A 65 7.79 -13.81 5.05
N VAL A 66 6.71 -14.39 4.48
CA VAL A 66 6.14 -15.66 4.94
C VAL A 66 6.53 -16.82 4.05
N PHE A 67 6.54 -16.63 2.73
CA PHE A 67 6.75 -17.68 1.74
C PHE A 67 8.18 -17.74 1.19
N GLY A 68 9.05 -16.79 1.57
CA GLY A 68 10.44 -16.73 1.18
C GLY A 68 10.75 -15.67 0.12
N GLU A 69 11.92 -15.78 -0.49
CA GLU A 69 12.39 -14.83 -1.50
C GLU A 69 11.58 -14.93 -2.80
N PRO A 70 11.52 -13.84 -3.58
CA PRO A 70 10.80 -13.84 -4.86
C PRO A 70 11.45 -14.83 -5.83
N GLU A 71 10.63 -15.55 -6.58
CA GLU A 71 11.05 -16.51 -7.59
C GLU A 71 11.02 -15.94 -9.00
N ARG A 72 11.77 -16.56 -9.91
CA ARG A 72 11.74 -16.18 -11.33
C ARG A 72 10.35 -16.40 -11.92
N GLY A 73 9.80 -15.36 -12.54
CA GLY A 73 8.45 -15.36 -13.11
C GLY A 73 7.41 -14.66 -12.23
N ASP A 74 7.73 -14.39 -10.97
CA ASP A 74 6.84 -13.66 -10.06
C ASP A 74 6.53 -12.25 -10.57
N ILE A 75 5.32 -11.79 -10.28
CA ILE A 75 4.92 -10.41 -10.53
C ILE A 75 5.12 -9.62 -9.25
N ALA A 76 6.12 -8.74 -9.26
CA ALA A 76 6.48 -7.92 -8.13
C ALA A 76 5.97 -6.49 -8.28
N ILE A 77 5.47 -5.93 -7.16
CA ILE A 77 5.15 -4.51 -7.02
C ILE A 77 6.28 -3.88 -6.22
N PHE A 78 6.97 -2.92 -6.81
CA PHE A 78 8.10 -2.24 -6.15
C PHE A 78 8.01 -0.73 -6.30
N LYS A 79 8.67 -0.02 -5.40
CA LYS A 79 8.79 1.43 -5.45
C LYS A 79 9.86 1.78 -6.49
N PHE A 80 9.50 2.61 -7.47
CA PHE A 80 10.43 3.02 -8.54
C PHE A 80 10.93 4.44 -8.38
N GLY A 81 10.23 5.30 -7.69
CA GLY A 81 10.61 6.69 -7.51
C GLY A 81 9.49 7.52 -6.91
N ARG A 82 9.68 8.84 -6.94
CA ARG A 82 8.72 9.83 -6.43
C ARG A 82 8.43 10.89 -7.49
N ILE A 83 7.22 11.44 -7.48
CA ILE A 83 6.86 12.61 -8.28
C ILE A 83 6.93 13.83 -7.38
N CYS A 84 7.75 14.80 -7.75
CA CYS A 84 7.83 16.08 -7.05
C CYS A 84 6.50 16.83 -7.17
N GLY A 85 5.88 17.17 -6.03
CA GLY A 85 4.62 17.90 -6.00
C GLY A 85 4.73 19.35 -6.49
N THR A 86 5.94 19.92 -6.53
CA THR A 86 6.18 21.32 -6.91
C THR A 86 6.42 21.48 -8.40
N CYS A 87 7.30 20.67 -9.00
CA CYS A 87 7.66 20.80 -10.41
C CYS A 87 7.21 19.65 -11.30
N GLY A 88 6.58 18.59 -10.72
CA GLY A 88 6.14 17.42 -11.46
C GLY A 88 7.27 16.50 -11.94
N ALA A 89 8.54 16.81 -11.64
CA ALA A 89 9.67 16.00 -12.06
C ALA A 89 9.65 14.62 -11.40
N HIS A 90 10.05 13.61 -12.16
CA HIS A 90 10.24 12.26 -11.68
C HIS A 90 11.64 12.13 -11.05
N VAL A 91 11.70 11.69 -9.80
CA VAL A 91 12.93 11.44 -9.05
C VAL A 91 13.02 9.95 -8.79
N GLU A 92 13.99 9.30 -9.43
CA GLU A 92 14.18 7.84 -9.34
C GLU A 92 14.77 7.42 -7.99
N ASP A 93 15.57 8.27 -7.40
CA ASP A 93 16.18 7.98 -6.10
C ASP A 93 15.14 8.13 -4.98
N ILE A 94 14.83 7.01 -4.32
CA ILE A 94 13.81 6.91 -3.25
C ILE A 94 14.35 7.46 -1.93
N ASP A 95 15.66 7.49 -1.76
CA ASP A 95 16.31 7.85 -0.49
C ASP A 95 16.61 9.36 -0.39
N THR A 96 16.50 10.10 -1.50
CA THR A 96 16.70 11.56 -1.48
C THR A 96 15.50 12.30 -0.93
N ASP A 97 15.72 13.21 0.00
CA ASP A 97 14.67 14.07 0.58
C ASP A 97 14.38 15.34 -0.23
N THR A 98 15.18 15.61 -1.25
CA THR A 98 15.08 16.82 -2.06
C THR A 98 15.00 16.49 -3.55
N CYS A 99 14.20 17.26 -4.28
CA CYS A 99 14.07 17.14 -5.72
C CYS A 99 15.33 17.66 -6.42
N SER A 100 15.97 16.84 -7.25
CA SER A 100 17.15 17.20 -8.04
C SER A 100 16.91 18.31 -9.05
N ASN A 101 15.66 18.53 -9.47
CA ASN A 101 15.29 19.52 -10.47
C ASN A 101 14.96 20.90 -9.88
N CYS A 102 14.28 20.97 -8.73
CA CYS A 102 13.82 22.24 -8.16
C CYS A 102 14.22 22.46 -6.69
N GLY A 103 14.90 21.51 -6.05
CA GLY A 103 15.31 21.59 -4.65
C GLY A 103 14.18 21.47 -3.62
N ALA A 104 12.94 21.26 -4.05
CA ALA A 104 11.80 21.13 -3.14
C ALA A 104 11.88 19.82 -2.32
N SER A 105 11.35 19.85 -1.08
CA SER A 105 11.29 18.67 -0.22
C SER A 105 10.35 17.60 -0.80
N LEU A 106 10.80 16.36 -0.78
CA LEU A 106 10.07 15.17 -1.25
C LEU A 106 9.36 14.38 -0.12
N GLN A 107 9.31 14.92 1.10
CA GLN A 107 8.72 14.21 2.24
C GLN A 107 7.24 13.84 2.02
N HIS A 108 6.51 14.65 1.27
CA HIS A 108 5.10 14.41 0.91
C HIS A 108 4.91 14.07 -0.58
N ALA A 109 5.99 13.74 -1.28
CA ALA A 109 5.94 13.40 -2.69
C ALA A 109 5.23 12.06 -2.90
N LYS A 110 4.44 11.96 -3.98
CA LYS A 110 3.74 10.73 -4.35
C LYS A 110 4.76 9.69 -4.81
N THR A 111 4.83 8.57 -4.10
CA THR A 111 5.64 7.42 -4.50
C THR A 111 5.02 6.69 -5.68
N LEU A 112 5.83 6.40 -6.69
CA LEU A 112 5.45 5.57 -7.82
C LEU A 112 5.70 4.10 -7.52
N HIS A 113 4.71 3.28 -7.82
CA HIS A 113 4.81 1.83 -7.73
C HIS A 113 4.75 1.25 -9.14
N TYR A 114 5.72 0.42 -9.47
CA TYR A 114 5.74 -0.32 -10.72
C TYR A 114 5.40 -1.79 -10.49
N VAL A 115 4.71 -2.36 -11.47
CA VAL A 115 4.38 -3.78 -11.52
C VAL A 115 5.18 -4.38 -12.65
N LYS A 116 6.06 -5.32 -12.37
CA LYS A 116 6.91 -6.00 -13.36
C LYS A 116 7.05 -7.47 -13.02
N ARG A 117 7.36 -8.26 -14.06
CA ARG A 117 7.71 -9.67 -13.89
C ARG A 117 9.21 -9.81 -13.61
N LEU A 118 9.55 -10.59 -12.61
CA LEU A 118 10.93 -10.90 -12.25
C LEU A 118 11.51 -11.89 -13.27
N ILE A 119 12.44 -11.43 -14.10
CA ILE A 119 13.06 -12.23 -15.16
C ILE A 119 14.46 -12.70 -14.74
N GLY A 120 15.24 -11.81 -14.10
CA GLY A 120 16.60 -12.07 -13.65
C GLY A 120 16.70 -12.20 -12.14
N MET A 121 17.56 -13.09 -11.68
CA MET A 121 17.89 -13.30 -10.28
C MET A 121 19.33 -12.85 -10.01
N PRO A 122 19.71 -12.57 -8.74
CA PRO A 122 21.08 -12.27 -8.39
C PRO A 122 22.04 -13.36 -8.89
N GLY A 123 23.07 -12.96 -9.65
CA GLY A 123 24.02 -13.87 -10.27
C GLY A 123 23.73 -14.28 -11.72
N ASP A 124 22.57 -13.88 -12.28
CA ASP A 124 22.27 -14.13 -13.69
C ASP A 124 23.08 -13.18 -14.60
N HIS A 125 23.53 -13.72 -15.70
CA HIS A 125 24.01 -12.94 -16.84
C HIS A 125 22.84 -12.72 -17.81
N ILE A 126 22.47 -11.46 -18.03
CA ILE A 126 21.39 -11.06 -18.94
C ILE A 126 22.04 -10.39 -20.15
N GLU A 127 21.90 -10.96 -21.34
CA GLU A 127 22.32 -10.40 -22.63
C GLU A 127 21.15 -9.79 -23.38
#